data_b9506dc1fc4ceb33d280b7840447a87a
#
_entry.id   b9506dc1fc4ceb33d280b7840447a87a
#
_cell.length_a   1.000
_cell.length_b   1.000
_cell.length_c   1.000
_cell.angle_alpha   90.00
_cell.angle_beta   90.00
_cell.angle_gamma   90.00
#
_symmetry.space_group_name_H-M   'P 1'
#
loop_
_entity.id
_entity.type
_entity.pdbx_description
1 polymer ?
#
loop_
_entity_poly.entity_id
_entity_poly.type
_entity_poly.pdbx_seq_one_letter_code
_entity_poly.pdbx_strand_id
1 'polypeptide(L)'
;QIQRLYDAKLAAYTQMKSVAIQTPDFVNLLNDTPKTDNDSIDNQLLFELYCGRTDILITEDRKMRIKAQRLGLEDKVFTINGFITKATAENPDLIEYKFLAVKKECFGKIDVQNSFFDTFRDAYPGFEQWFSKKCDEEAYICRNDLGDILGFLYLKTEDESENYNDITPMFKPMRRLKVGTFKVEASGFRLGERFIKIIFDNAIQRHLNEIYVTLFMDRPEL
;
A
#
# COMPACT_ATOMS: atom_id res chain seq x y z
N GLN A 1 -1.02 -19.59 10.73
CA GLN A 1 -1.68 -18.31 10.44
C GLN A 1 -1.37 -17.84 9.01
N ILE A 2 -0.12 -17.83 8.56
CA ILE A 2 0.30 -17.47 7.19
C ILE A 2 -0.39 -18.38 6.15
N GLN A 3 -0.46 -19.68 6.36
CA GLN A 3 -1.11 -20.63 5.45
C GLN A 3 -2.60 -20.29 5.24
N ARG A 4 -3.33 -19.96 6.31
CA ARG A 4 -4.75 -19.59 6.23
C ARG A 4 -4.99 -18.32 5.41
N LEU A 5 -4.10 -17.32 5.55
CA LEU A 5 -4.15 -16.09 4.76
C LEU A 5 -3.84 -16.36 3.28
N TYR A 6 -2.90 -17.25 3.01
CA TYR A 6 -2.56 -17.68 1.66
C TYR A 6 -3.73 -18.41 1.00
N ASP A 7 -4.32 -19.39 1.69
CA ASP A 7 -5.46 -20.16 1.21
C ASP A 7 -6.70 -19.27 0.95
N ALA A 8 -6.97 -18.30 1.84
CA ALA A 8 -8.04 -17.33 1.67
C ALA A 8 -7.81 -16.43 0.44
N LYS A 9 -6.58 -16.00 0.19
CA LYS A 9 -6.24 -15.23 -1.00
C LYS A 9 -6.37 -16.06 -2.27
N LEU A 10 -5.87 -17.30 -2.27
CA LEU A 10 -6.01 -18.20 -3.43
C LEU A 10 -7.46 -18.48 -3.78
N ALA A 11 -8.34 -18.65 -2.78
CA ALA A 11 -9.77 -18.89 -3.01
C ALA A 11 -10.49 -17.73 -3.72
N ALA A 12 -9.92 -16.51 -3.67
CA ALA A 12 -10.46 -15.33 -4.35
C ALA A 12 -10.16 -15.31 -5.87
N TYR A 13 -9.27 -16.19 -6.36
CA TYR A 13 -8.90 -16.25 -7.77
C TYR A 13 -9.46 -17.50 -8.45
N THR A 14 -9.81 -17.37 -9.73
CA THR A 14 -10.18 -18.52 -10.55
C THR A 14 -8.97 -19.42 -10.73
N GLN A 15 -9.11 -20.68 -10.30
CA GLN A 15 -8.05 -21.68 -10.43
C GLN A 15 -8.30 -22.59 -11.63
N MET A 16 -7.24 -22.90 -12.37
CA MET A 16 -7.29 -23.90 -13.43
C MET A 16 -7.38 -25.29 -12.82
N LYS A 17 -8.38 -26.07 -13.26
CA LYS A 17 -8.67 -27.41 -12.70
C LYS A 17 -7.70 -28.50 -13.18
N SER A 18 -6.92 -28.22 -14.22
CA SER A 18 -5.99 -29.19 -14.81
C SER A 18 -4.82 -28.44 -15.47
N VAL A 19 -3.71 -29.14 -15.62
CA VAL A 19 -2.52 -28.67 -16.32
C VAL A 19 -2.52 -29.27 -17.74
N ALA A 20 -2.23 -28.46 -18.76
CA ALA A 20 -2.13 -28.93 -20.11
C ALA A 20 -0.84 -29.75 -20.32
N ILE A 21 -0.90 -30.78 -21.16
CA ILE A 21 0.26 -31.61 -21.51
C ILE A 21 1.04 -30.91 -22.62
N GLN A 22 2.31 -30.58 -22.36
CA GLN A 22 3.16 -29.93 -23.34
C GLN A 22 3.31 -30.75 -24.62
N THR A 23 3.19 -30.08 -25.76
CA THR A 23 3.34 -30.71 -27.06
C THR A 23 4.81 -30.77 -27.49
N PRO A 24 5.23 -31.75 -28.36
CA PRO A 24 6.57 -31.80 -28.90
C PRO A 24 6.97 -30.53 -29.62
N ASP A 25 6.06 -29.90 -30.36
CA ASP A 25 6.31 -28.64 -31.08
C ASP A 25 6.69 -27.50 -30.14
N PHE A 26 5.97 -27.35 -29.03
CA PHE A 26 6.29 -26.37 -28.01
C PHE A 26 7.68 -26.58 -27.40
N VAL A 27 7.99 -27.84 -27.04
CA VAL A 27 9.29 -28.20 -26.45
C VAL A 27 10.45 -27.92 -27.45
N ASN A 28 10.25 -28.23 -28.73
CA ASN A 28 11.23 -27.95 -29.79
C ASN A 28 11.42 -26.43 -30.01
N LEU A 29 10.34 -25.65 -30.03
CA LEU A 29 10.39 -24.18 -30.18
C LEU A 29 11.05 -23.51 -28.99
N LEU A 30 10.71 -23.96 -27.80
CA LEU A 30 11.27 -23.42 -26.54
C LEU A 30 12.79 -23.65 -26.49
N ASN A 31 13.24 -24.80 -27.01
CA ASN A 31 14.66 -25.23 -27.09
C ASN A 31 15.37 -25.02 -25.72
N ASP A 32 14.73 -25.44 -24.66
CA ASP A 32 15.23 -25.29 -23.31
C ASP A 32 14.95 -26.56 -22.49
N THR A 33 16.00 -27.06 -21.85
CA THR A 33 15.87 -28.21 -20.93
C THR A 33 15.79 -27.71 -19.49
N PRO A 34 14.68 -27.94 -18.78
CA PRO A 34 14.54 -27.53 -17.39
C PRO A 34 15.66 -28.13 -16.54
N LYS A 35 16.31 -27.32 -15.72
CA LYS A 35 17.38 -27.75 -14.80
C LYS A 35 16.88 -27.86 -13.36
N THR A 36 15.77 -27.22 -13.07
CA THR A 36 15.15 -27.17 -11.74
C THR A 36 13.64 -27.35 -11.87
N ASP A 37 12.99 -27.66 -10.75
CA ASP A 37 11.53 -27.73 -10.72
C ASP A 37 10.89 -26.38 -11.07
N ASN A 38 11.49 -25.28 -10.67
CA ASN A 38 11.04 -23.93 -11.05
C ASN A 38 11.10 -23.72 -12.55
N ASP A 39 12.19 -24.13 -13.23
CA ASP A 39 12.28 -24.03 -14.70
C ASP A 39 11.14 -24.83 -15.36
N SER A 40 10.77 -25.98 -14.78
CA SER A 40 9.66 -26.81 -15.29
C SER A 40 8.31 -26.12 -15.10
N ILE A 41 8.10 -25.46 -13.96
CA ILE A 41 6.89 -24.68 -13.67
C ILE A 41 6.80 -23.48 -14.61
N ASP A 42 7.89 -22.75 -14.83
CA ASP A 42 7.96 -21.62 -15.74
C ASP A 42 7.62 -22.03 -17.18
N ASN A 43 8.17 -23.17 -17.65
CA ASN A 43 7.86 -23.71 -18.97
C ASN A 43 6.39 -24.11 -19.07
N GLN A 44 5.81 -24.62 -17.97
CA GLN A 44 4.39 -24.98 -17.94
C GLN A 44 3.48 -23.74 -18.01
N LEU A 45 3.81 -22.68 -17.30
CA LEU A 45 3.07 -21.41 -17.36
C LEU A 45 3.10 -20.80 -18.77
N LEU A 46 4.26 -20.85 -19.44
CA LEU A 46 4.38 -20.42 -20.82
C LEU A 46 3.59 -21.31 -21.78
N PHE A 47 3.49 -22.63 -21.49
CA PHE A 47 2.68 -23.53 -22.28
C PHE A 47 1.18 -23.26 -22.16
N GLU A 48 0.68 -22.94 -20.96
CA GLU A 48 -0.72 -22.55 -20.77
C GLU A 48 -1.09 -21.30 -21.62
N LEU A 49 -0.15 -20.35 -21.74
CA LEU A 49 -0.29 -19.18 -22.60
C LEU A 49 -0.21 -19.55 -24.08
N TYR A 50 0.76 -20.43 -24.47
CA TYR A 50 0.98 -20.87 -25.84
C TYR A 50 -0.23 -21.61 -26.43
N CYS A 51 -0.87 -22.46 -25.64
CA CYS A 51 -2.07 -23.18 -26.08
C CYS A 51 -3.38 -22.40 -25.91
N GLY A 52 -3.30 -21.12 -25.53
CA GLY A 52 -4.46 -20.22 -25.44
C GLY A 52 -5.41 -20.52 -24.28
N ARG A 53 -4.94 -21.18 -23.21
CA ARG A 53 -5.74 -21.41 -21.99
C ARG A 53 -5.68 -20.23 -21.04
N THR A 54 -4.72 -19.37 -21.23
CA THR A 54 -4.64 -18.04 -20.60
C THR A 54 -4.38 -17.00 -21.68
N ASP A 55 -4.84 -15.77 -21.46
CA ASP A 55 -4.70 -14.68 -22.43
C ASP A 55 -3.42 -13.89 -22.22
N ILE A 56 -2.98 -13.74 -20.98
CA ILE A 56 -1.88 -12.88 -20.57
C ILE A 56 -1.08 -13.55 -19.44
N LEU A 57 0.24 -13.36 -19.46
CA LEU A 57 1.13 -13.72 -18.37
C LEU A 57 1.84 -12.46 -17.86
N ILE A 58 1.74 -12.20 -16.55
CA ILE A 58 2.43 -11.09 -15.91
C ILE A 58 3.58 -11.64 -15.08
N THR A 59 4.81 -11.25 -15.41
CA THR A 59 6.02 -11.72 -14.73
C THR A 59 7.14 -10.70 -14.77
N GLU A 60 7.88 -10.57 -13.66
CA GLU A 60 9.14 -9.82 -13.63
C GLU A 60 10.35 -10.68 -14.04
N ASP A 61 10.16 -12.00 -14.20
CA ASP A 61 11.25 -12.89 -14.57
C ASP A 61 11.73 -12.63 -16.00
N ARG A 62 13.00 -12.20 -16.09
CA ARG A 62 13.64 -11.90 -17.37
C ARG A 62 13.79 -13.14 -18.25
N LYS A 63 14.06 -14.33 -17.66
CA LYS A 63 14.24 -15.57 -18.40
C LYS A 63 12.93 -16.01 -19.04
N MET A 64 11.82 -15.94 -18.30
CA MET A 64 10.50 -16.24 -18.84
C MET A 64 10.15 -15.33 -20.02
N ARG A 65 10.46 -14.03 -19.94
CA ARG A 65 10.21 -13.09 -21.05
C ARG A 65 11.06 -13.41 -22.28
N ILE A 66 12.32 -13.82 -22.10
CA ILE A 66 13.17 -14.27 -23.22
C ILE A 66 12.62 -15.55 -23.87
N LYS A 67 12.14 -16.50 -23.06
CA LYS A 67 11.49 -17.72 -23.55
C LYS A 67 10.20 -17.39 -24.31
N ALA A 68 9.38 -16.48 -23.79
CA ALA A 68 8.16 -16.03 -24.46
C ALA A 68 8.44 -15.41 -25.83
N GLN A 69 9.51 -14.63 -25.98
CA GLN A 69 9.94 -14.07 -27.25
C GLN A 69 10.31 -15.16 -28.29
N ARG A 70 10.97 -16.23 -27.86
CA ARG A 70 11.27 -17.38 -28.75
C ARG A 70 10.01 -18.10 -29.24
N LEU A 71 8.95 -18.06 -28.43
CA LEU A 71 7.65 -18.66 -28.72
C LEU A 71 6.72 -17.72 -29.52
N GLY A 72 7.14 -16.47 -29.82
CA GLY A 72 6.30 -15.46 -30.46
C GLY A 72 5.15 -14.97 -29.56
N LEU A 73 5.36 -14.94 -28.25
CA LEU A 73 4.35 -14.56 -27.23
C LEU A 73 4.69 -13.25 -26.52
N GLU A 74 5.60 -12.44 -27.06
CA GLU A 74 6.06 -11.20 -26.45
C GLU A 74 4.94 -10.17 -26.23
N ASP A 75 3.91 -10.18 -27.05
CA ASP A 75 2.73 -9.33 -26.96
C ASP A 75 1.73 -9.75 -25.86
N LYS A 76 1.91 -10.95 -25.29
CA LYS A 76 1.07 -11.53 -24.23
C LYS A 76 1.78 -11.65 -22.88
N VAL A 77 3.09 -11.35 -22.82
CA VAL A 77 3.88 -11.44 -21.59
C VAL A 77 4.36 -10.06 -21.16
N PHE A 78 3.90 -9.61 -20.01
CA PHE A 78 4.13 -8.26 -19.50
C PHE A 78 4.88 -8.27 -18.17
N THR A 79 5.65 -7.21 -17.93
CA THR A 79 5.99 -6.82 -16.55
C THR A 79 4.76 -6.22 -15.86
N ILE A 80 4.76 -6.11 -14.54
CA ILE A 80 3.69 -5.44 -13.79
C ILE A 80 3.44 -4.03 -14.33
N ASN A 81 4.51 -3.25 -14.49
CA ASN A 81 4.41 -1.88 -15.03
C ASN A 81 3.92 -1.86 -16.49
N GLY A 82 4.43 -2.78 -17.33
CA GLY A 82 3.99 -2.90 -18.72
C GLY A 82 2.51 -3.23 -18.84
N PHE A 83 2.02 -4.15 -18.01
CA PHE A 83 0.60 -4.50 -17.98
C PHE A 83 -0.27 -3.32 -17.51
N ILE A 84 0.12 -2.64 -16.40
CA ILE A 84 -0.60 -1.47 -15.92
C ILE A 84 -0.66 -0.39 -17.01
N THR A 85 0.46 -0.10 -17.67
CA THR A 85 0.51 0.90 -18.75
C THR A 85 -0.43 0.53 -19.91
N LYS A 86 -0.42 -0.73 -20.33
CA LYS A 86 -1.30 -1.20 -21.41
C LYS A 86 -2.77 -1.17 -21.00
N ALA A 87 -3.10 -1.73 -19.83
CA ALA A 87 -4.47 -1.79 -19.32
C ALA A 87 -5.07 -0.39 -19.15
N THR A 88 -4.28 0.56 -18.64
CA THR A 88 -4.72 1.95 -18.45
C THR A 88 -4.83 2.72 -19.77
N ALA A 89 -4.01 2.40 -20.77
CA ALA A 89 -4.12 2.99 -22.10
C ALA A 89 -5.38 2.50 -22.86
N GLU A 90 -5.72 1.20 -22.71
CA GLU A 90 -6.89 0.60 -23.33
C GLU A 90 -8.22 0.93 -22.61
N ASN A 91 -8.13 1.19 -21.31
CA ASN A 91 -9.27 1.53 -20.45
C ASN A 91 -8.95 2.74 -19.60
N PRO A 92 -9.06 3.97 -20.14
CA PRO A 92 -8.78 5.19 -19.38
C PRO A 92 -9.60 5.32 -18.10
N ASP A 93 -10.80 4.74 -18.05
CA ASP A 93 -11.67 4.72 -16.88
C ASP A 93 -11.09 3.89 -15.70
N LEU A 94 -10.13 2.98 -15.96
CA LEU A 94 -9.37 2.32 -14.89
C LEU A 94 -8.40 3.27 -14.17
N ILE A 95 -8.11 4.42 -14.81
CA ILE A 95 -7.38 5.51 -14.19
C ILE A 95 -8.40 6.48 -13.59
N GLU A 96 -9.21 6.06 -12.65
CA GLU A 96 -9.73 7.01 -11.68
C GLU A 96 -8.56 7.49 -10.82
N TYR A 97 -7.75 8.38 -11.37
CA TYR A 97 -6.94 9.28 -10.55
C TYR A 97 -7.89 10.26 -9.86
N LYS A 98 -8.69 9.78 -8.95
CA LYS A 98 -9.17 10.62 -7.88
C LYS A 98 -7.93 11.03 -7.10
N PHE A 99 -7.36 12.15 -7.48
CA PHE A 99 -6.33 12.80 -6.69
C PHE A 99 -6.97 13.21 -5.37
N LEU A 100 -6.95 12.29 -4.42
CA LEU A 100 -7.33 12.60 -3.05
C LEU A 100 -6.29 13.59 -2.53
N ALA A 101 -6.61 14.88 -2.66
CA ALA A 101 -5.71 15.94 -2.23
C ALA A 101 -5.63 15.94 -0.71
N VAL A 102 -4.42 15.78 -0.17
CA VAL A 102 -4.17 16.04 1.24
C VAL A 102 -3.95 17.53 1.43
N LYS A 103 -4.77 18.16 2.27
CA LYS A 103 -4.72 19.60 2.57
C LYS A 103 -4.47 19.80 4.06
N LYS A 104 -4.01 20.98 4.43
CA LYS A 104 -3.99 21.42 5.81
C LYS A 104 -5.30 22.10 6.16
N GLU A 105 -5.87 21.72 7.30
CA GLU A 105 -7.03 22.37 7.89
C GLU A 105 -6.79 22.61 9.37
N CYS A 106 -7.29 23.75 9.91
CA CYS A 106 -7.31 23.98 11.35
C CYS A 106 -8.29 23.01 12.01
N PHE A 107 -7.93 22.49 13.19
CA PHE A 107 -8.80 21.58 13.97
C PHE A 107 -10.19 22.18 14.21
N GLY A 108 -10.28 23.48 14.44
CA GLY A 108 -11.56 24.17 14.64
C GLY A 108 -12.52 24.14 13.43
N LYS A 109 -12.06 23.75 12.25
CA LYS A 109 -12.89 23.58 11.05
C LYS A 109 -13.28 22.11 10.79
N ILE A 110 -12.75 21.19 11.57
CA ILE A 110 -12.96 19.75 11.41
C ILE A 110 -13.99 19.30 12.44
N ASP A 111 -15.06 18.68 11.98
CA ASP A 111 -16.08 18.13 12.87
C ASP A 111 -15.54 16.88 13.59
N VAL A 112 -15.28 17.00 14.88
CA VAL A 112 -14.83 15.91 15.74
C VAL A 112 -15.89 14.81 15.92
N GLN A 113 -17.17 15.10 15.65
CA GLN A 113 -18.28 14.15 15.72
C GLN A 113 -18.37 13.29 14.44
N ASN A 114 -17.62 13.60 13.39
CA ASN A 114 -17.57 12.78 12.20
C ASN A 114 -17.23 11.32 12.54
N SER A 115 -17.92 10.36 11.91
CA SER A 115 -17.75 8.91 12.15
C SER A 115 -16.31 8.42 11.92
N PHE A 116 -15.53 9.12 11.12
CA PHE A 116 -14.08 8.85 10.95
C PHE A 116 -13.35 8.83 12.29
N PHE A 117 -13.78 9.61 13.27
CA PHE A 117 -13.13 9.71 14.59
C PHE A 117 -13.72 8.76 15.64
N ASP A 118 -14.72 7.92 15.32
CA ASP A 118 -15.37 7.01 16.29
C ASP A 118 -14.34 6.14 17.02
N THR A 119 -13.45 5.49 16.28
CA THR A 119 -12.41 4.62 16.87
C THR A 119 -11.45 5.36 17.80
N PHE A 120 -11.24 6.65 17.58
CA PHE A 120 -10.43 7.47 18.50
C PHE A 120 -11.23 7.86 19.75
N ARG A 121 -12.51 8.20 19.60
CA ARG A 121 -13.38 8.51 20.74
C ARG A 121 -13.55 7.30 21.67
N ASP A 122 -13.69 6.11 21.08
CA ASP A 122 -13.82 4.85 21.82
C ASP A 122 -12.51 4.45 22.53
N ALA A 123 -11.36 4.64 21.86
CA ALA A 123 -10.08 4.21 22.39
C ALA A 123 -9.42 5.21 23.36
N TYR A 124 -9.76 6.51 23.26
CA TYR A 124 -9.09 7.57 24.01
C TYR A 124 -10.08 8.41 24.81
N PRO A 125 -10.31 8.11 26.10
CA PRO A 125 -11.12 8.96 26.97
C PRO A 125 -10.61 10.40 26.95
N GLY A 126 -11.49 11.36 26.60
CA GLY A 126 -11.14 12.77 26.49
C GLY A 126 -10.60 13.22 25.14
N PHE A 127 -10.69 12.37 24.09
CA PHE A 127 -10.28 12.73 22.74
C PHE A 127 -10.91 14.02 22.23
N GLU A 128 -12.22 14.22 22.41
CA GLU A 128 -12.93 15.44 21.98
C GLU A 128 -12.41 16.69 22.68
N GLN A 129 -12.14 16.59 23.99
CA GLN A 129 -11.58 17.72 24.76
C GLN A 129 -10.16 18.04 24.30
N TRP A 130 -9.35 17.02 24.03
CA TRP A 130 -8.02 17.19 23.46
C TRP A 130 -8.08 17.83 22.07
N PHE A 131 -8.99 17.36 21.21
CA PHE A 131 -9.20 17.88 19.86
C PHE A 131 -9.62 19.36 19.90
N SER A 132 -10.57 19.72 20.76
CA SER A 132 -11.08 21.08 20.91
C SER A 132 -10.00 22.06 21.40
N LYS A 133 -9.08 21.61 22.27
CA LYS A 133 -7.94 22.44 22.73
C LYS A 133 -6.98 22.81 21.61
N LYS A 134 -7.04 22.14 20.46
CA LYS A 134 -6.17 22.33 19.30
C LYS A 134 -6.82 23.14 18.18
N CYS A 135 -7.91 23.87 18.47
CA CYS A 135 -8.70 24.57 17.46
C CYS A 135 -7.86 25.44 16.49
N ASP A 136 -6.79 26.05 16.99
CA ASP A 136 -5.89 26.93 16.21
C ASP A 136 -4.71 26.16 15.56
N GLU A 137 -4.53 24.87 15.85
CA GLU A 137 -3.50 24.05 15.25
C GLU A 137 -3.98 23.44 13.91
N GLU A 138 -3.04 23.06 13.08
CA GLU A 138 -3.32 22.47 11.76
C GLU A 138 -3.09 20.96 11.76
N ALA A 139 -3.97 20.24 11.06
CA ALA A 139 -3.78 18.85 10.69
C ALA A 139 -3.81 18.69 9.18
N TYR A 140 -3.19 17.62 8.69
CA TYR A 140 -3.32 17.20 7.29
C TYR A 140 -4.55 16.30 7.17
N ILE A 141 -5.45 16.64 6.28
CA ILE A 141 -6.71 15.94 6.06
C ILE A 141 -6.88 15.61 4.59
N CYS A 142 -7.43 14.44 4.32
CA CYS A 142 -7.85 14.02 2.99
C CYS A 142 -9.35 13.77 3.01
N ARG A 143 -10.07 14.35 2.05
CA ARG A 143 -11.51 14.14 1.86
C ARG A 143 -11.80 13.61 0.45
N ASN A 144 -12.90 12.85 0.32
CA ASN A 144 -13.45 12.52 -0.99
C ASN A 144 -14.28 13.70 -1.57
N ASP A 145 -14.83 13.51 -2.76
CA ASP A 145 -15.67 14.51 -3.44
C ASP A 145 -16.99 14.77 -2.72
N LEU A 146 -17.43 13.87 -1.85
CA LEU A 146 -18.63 14.01 -1.02
C LEU A 146 -18.35 14.75 0.29
N GLY A 147 -17.06 15.02 0.59
CA GLY A 147 -16.61 15.69 1.81
C GLY A 147 -16.28 14.74 2.98
N ASP A 148 -16.42 13.41 2.80
CA ASP A 148 -16.08 12.44 3.83
C ASP A 148 -14.59 12.41 4.08
N ILE A 149 -14.18 12.28 5.33
CA ILE A 149 -12.79 12.19 5.73
C ILE A 149 -12.27 10.78 5.41
N LEU A 150 -11.20 10.70 4.64
CA LEU A 150 -10.53 9.45 4.26
C LEU A 150 -9.17 9.28 4.93
N GLY A 151 -8.61 10.35 5.47
CA GLY A 151 -7.34 10.31 6.16
C GLY A 151 -7.08 11.56 6.98
N PHE A 152 -6.41 11.38 8.09
CA PHE A 152 -6.09 12.43 9.05
C PHE A 152 -4.70 12.19 9.63
N LEU A 153 -3.89 13.26 9.69
CA LEU A 153 -2.55 13.24 10.26
C LEU A 153 -2.31 14.55 11.03
N TYR A 154 -1.99 14.41 12.31
CA TYR A 154 -1.53 15.51 13.14
C TYR A 154 -0.05 15.32 13.51
N LEU A 155 0.74 16.38 13.32
CA LEU A 155 2.18 16.40 13.60
C LEU A 155 2.49 17.48 14.63
N LYS A 156 3.14 17.10 15.73
CA LYS A 156 3.64 18.03 16.75
C LYS A 156 5.16 18.08 16.67
N THR A 157 5.73 19.29 16.57
CA THR A 157 7.16 19.48 16.86
C THR A 157 7.31 19.63 18.35
N GLU A 158 8.13 18.79 18.94
CA GLU A 158 8.48 18.83 20.36
C GLU A 158 9.89 19.39 20.52
N ASP A 159 10.11 20.13 21.59
CA ASP A 159 11.39 20.69 21.93
C ASP A 159 12.05 19.95 23.12
N GLU A 160 13.18 20.45 23.57
CA GLU A 160 13.97 19.85 24.64
C GLU A 160 13.30 19.93 26.03
N SER A 161 12.22 20.74 26.17
CA SER A 161 11.48 20.89 27.42
C SER A 161 10.36 19.86 27.59
N GLU A 162 10.07 19.06 26.55
CA GLU A 162 9.00 18.07 26.60
C GLU A 162 9.30 16.97 27.62
N ASN A 163 8.27 16.56 28.35
CA ASN A 163 8.37 15.53 29.38
C ASN A 163 8.04 14.14 28.79
N TYR A 164 8.98 13.20 28.93
CA TYR A 164 8.86 11.82 28.44
C TYR A 164 8.79 10.77 29.56
N ASN A 165 8.38 11.17 30.78
CA ASN A 165 8.35 10.26 31.93
C ASN A 165 7.38 9.08 31.78
N ASP A 166 6.40 9.21 30.89
CA ASP A 166 5.39 8.20 30.55
C ASP A 166 5.76 7.32 29.36
N ILE A 167 6.97 7.50 28.79
CA ILE A 167 7.45 6.74 27.62
C ILE A 167 8.54 5.77 28.02
N THR A 168 8.41 4.51 27.58
CA THR A 168 9.43 3.48 27.80
C THR A 168 9.92 2.91 26.44
N PRO A 169 11.23 2.93 26.19
CA PRO A 169 12.30 3.53 27.00
C PRO A 169 12.23 5.06 27.03
N MET A 170 12.71 5.65 28.13
CA MET A 170 12.69 7.10 28.30
C MET A 170 13.55 7.79 27.22
N PHE A 171 12.99 8.82 26.60
CA PHE A 171 13.69 9.61 25.60
C PHE A 171 14.60 10.66 26.23
N LYS A 172 15.73 10.93 25.58
CA LYS A 172 16.59 12.05 25.95
C LYS A 172 15.92 13.35 25.48
N PRO A 173 16.07 14.46 26.24
CA PRO A 173 15.60 15.79 25.80
C PRO A 173 16.23 16.16 24.46
N MET A 174 15.41 16.37 23.43
CA MET A 174 15.83 16.87 22.13
C MET A 174 14.63 17.23 21.27
N ARG A 175 14.85 17.99 20.21
CA ARG A 175 13.79 18.33 19.26
C ARG A 175 13.42 17.12 18.40
N ARG A 176 12.11 16.81 18.34
CA ARG A 176 11.55 15.66 17.61
C ARG A 176 10.26 16.01 16.88
N LEU A 177 9.95 15.20 15.89
CA LEU A 177 8.62 15.19 15.27
C LEU A 177 7.80 14.05 15.85
N LYS A 178 6.71 14.40 16.54
CA LYS A 178 5.72 13.43 17.03
C LYS A 178 4.61 13.28 16.00
N VAL A 179 4.31 12.04 15.62
CA VAL A 179 3.07 11.68 14.95
C VAL A 179 2.01 11.55 16.05
N GLY A 180 1.24 12.62 16.27
CA GLY A 180 0.29 12.70 17.39
C GLY A 180 -0.99 11.94 17.12
N THR A 181 -1.49 11.94 15.88
CA THR A 181 -2.67 11.19 15.45
C THR A 181 -2.54 10.87 13.98
N PHE A 182 -2.77 9.60 13.61
CA PHE A 182 -2.71 9.17 12.23
C PHE A 182 -3.75 8.08 11.97
N LYS A 183 -4.62 8.29 10.97
CA LYS A 183 -5.58 7.29 10.52
C LYS A 183 -5.86 7.45 9.03
N VAL A 184 -5.98 6.33 8.33
CA VAL A 184 -6.38 6.24 6.92
C VAL A 184 -7.44 5.15 6.78
N GLU A 185 -8.58 5.48 6.20
CA GLU A 185 -9.67 4.54 5.92
C GLU A 185 -9.79 4.19 4.43
N ALA A 186 -9.12 4.94 3.54
CA ALA A 186 -9.16 4.67 2.11
C ALA A 186 -8.18 3.56 1.71
N SER A 187 -8.68 2.52 1.04
CA SER A 187 -7.86 1.49 0.40
C SER A 187 -7.69 1.78 -1.09
N GLY A 188 -6.54 1.38 -1.66
CA GLY A 188 -6.30 1.43 -3.11
C GLY A 188 -5.71 2.74 -3.66
N PHE A 189 -5.63 3.82 -2.89
CA PHE A 189 -5.17 5.15 -3.35
C PHE A 189 -3.74 5.53 -2.93
N ARG A 190 -2.99 4.60 -2.33
CA ARG A 190 -1.68 4.88 -1.73
C ARG A 190 -1.69 6.09 -0.78
N LEU A 191 -2.84 6.36 -0.16
CA LEU A 191 -3.02 7.51 0.71
C LEU A 191 -2.09 7.44 1.93
N GLY A 192 -1.92 6.24 2.51
CA GLY A 192 -0.97 6.01 3.60
C GLY A 192 0.45 6.40 3.21
N GLU A 193 0.95 6.00 2.04
CA GLU A 193 2.28 6.37 1.54
C GLU A 193 2.45 7.89 1.41
N ARG A 194 1.40 8.60 0.97
CA ARG A 194 1.43 10.07 0.89
C ARG A 194 1.55 10.72 2.26
N PHE A 195 0.82 10.22 3.26
CA PHE A 195 0.94 10.71 4.62
C PHE A 195 2.33 10.43 5.20
N ILE A 196 2.89 9.24 4.96
CA ILE A 196 4.27 8.91 5.35
C ILE A 196 5.25 9.89 4.70
N LYS A 197 5.10 10.18 3.40
CA LYS A 197 5.91 11.20 2.72
C LYS A 197 5.79 12.57 3.40
N ILE A 198 4.56 13.00 3.75
CA ILE A 198 4.32 14.27 4.44
C ILE A 198 5.05 14.30 5.79
N ILE A 199 5.06 13.19 6.55
CA ILE A 199 5.80 13.09 7.82
C ILE A 199 7.28 13.35 7.59
N PHE A 200 7.91 12.65 6.63
CA PHE A 200 9.32 12.84 6.33
C PHE A 200 9.63 14.24 5.79
N ASP A 201 8.81 14.77 4.88
CA ASP A 201 8.99 16.13 4.34
C ASP A 201 8.96 17.17 5.49
N ASN A 202 8.05 17.03 6.46
CA ASN A 202 8.01 17.91 7.63
C ASN A 202 9.25 17.78 8.52
N ALA A 203 9.74 16.57 8.75
CA ALA A 203 10.96 16.37 9.54
C ALA A 203 12.17 17.03 8.86
N ILE A 204 12.33 16.84 7.55
CA ILE A 204 13.41 17.42 6.76
C ILE A 204 13.32 18.96 6.77
N GLN A 205 12.14 19.52 6.47
CA GLN A 205 11.93 20.98 6.43
C GLN A 205 12.17 21.67 7.76
N ARG A 206 11.87 20.98 8.88
CA ARG A 206 12.06 21.49 10.25
C ARG A 206 13.42 21.15 10.83
N HIS A 207 14.30 20.47 10.06
CA HIS A 207 15.61 20.00 10.49
C HIS A 207 15.54 19.13 11.77
N LEU A 208 14.61 18.17 11.78
CA LEU A 208 14.40 17.24 12.88
C LEU A 208 14.96 15.86 12.48
N ASN A 209 15.81 15.29 13.35
CA ASN A 209 16.51 14.03 13.09
C ASN A 209 15.77 12.79 13.61
N GLU A 210 14.76 12.99 14.44
CA GLU A 210 13.96 11.90 15.01
C GLU A 210 12.47 12.13 14.76
N ILE A 211 11.81 11.04 14.38
CA ILE A 211 10.35 10.94 14.24
C ILE A 211 9.90 9.80 15.13
N TYR A 212 8.83 9.99 15.90
CA TYR A 212 8.27 8.91 16.70
C TYR A 212 6.75 8.95 16.72
N VAL A 213 6.17 7.81 17.08
CA VAL A 213 4.74 7.62 17.32
C VAL A 213 4.57 6.81 18.60
N THR A 214 3.54 7.10 19.36
CA THR A 214 3.15 6.29 20.53
C THR A 214 2.00 5.37 20.14
N LEU A 215 2.15 4.08 20.47
CA LEU A 215 1.14 3.05 20.22
C LEU A 215 0.77 2.38 21.54
N PHE A 216 -0.48 1.93 21.65
CA PHE A 216 -0.88 1.08 22.77
C PHE A 216 -0.36 -0.34 22.60
N MET A 217 0.05 -0.98 23.71
CA MET A 217 0.62 -2.32 23.71
C MET A 217 -0.38 -3.43 23.31
N ASP A 218 -1.67 -3.14 23.35
CA ASP A 218 -2.76 -4.07 23.02
C ASP A 218 -3.17 -4.10 21.53
N ARG A 219 -2.34 -3.53 20.67
CA ARG A 219 -2.49 -3.56 19.20
C ARG A 219 -1.40 -4.41 18.55
N PRO A 220 -1.49 -5.78 18.60
CA PRO A 220 -0.43 -6.67 18.11
C PRO A 220 -0.31 -6.72 16.58
N GLU A 221 -1.17 -6.07 15.84
CA GLU A 221 -1.19 -6.00 14.37
C GLU A 221 -0.48 -4.77 13.80
N LEU A 222 0.08 -3.93 14.63
CA LEU A 222 0.96 -2.82 14.29
C LEU A 222 2.38 -3.12 14.76
#